data_c3c7092fcd8ed4e41459c15fe8da1f9e
#
_entry.id   c3c7092fcd8ed4e41459c15fe8da1f9e
#
_cell.length_a   1.000
_cell.length_b   1.000
_cell.length_c   1.000
_cell.angle_alpha   90.00
_cell.angle_beta   90.00
_cell.angle_gamma   90.00
#
_symmetry.space_group_name_H-M   'P 1'
#
loop_
_entity.id
_entity.type
_entity.pdbx_description
1 polymer ?
#
loop_
_entity_poly.entity_id
_entity_poly.type
_entity_poly.pdbx_seq_one_letter_code
_entity_poly.pdbx_strand_id
1 'polypeptide(L)' 'MDKRKVWREQEQRLVERWNQAEARQREAHAAIAREQPAVAGSGPSPELLLTARAADAELESLRREVARLKVEFNSGKRY' A
#
# COMPACT_ATOMS: atom_id res chain seq x y z
N MET A 1 -5.23 28.62 11.46
CA MET A 1 -5.22 27.41 10.62
C MET A 1 -6.17 26.36 11.18
N ASP A 2 -6.97 25.78 10.32
CA ASP A 2 -7.90 24.74 10.76
C ASP A 2 -7.20 23.39 10.83
N LYS A 3 -7.00 22.90 12.04
CA LYS A 3 -6.32 21.64 12.26
C LYS A 3 -7.09 20.44 11.73
N ARG A 4 -8.43 20.52 11.74
CA ARG A 4 -9.26 19.48 11.16
C ARG A 4 -9.05 19.35 9.66
N LYS A 5 -8.91 20.49 8.99
CA LYS A 5 -8.65 20.51 7.56
C LYS A 5 -7.32 19.86 7.23
N VAL A 6 -6.27 20.19 7.98
CA VAL A 6 -4.95 19.61 7.80
C VAL A 6 -5.00 18.10 8.02
N TRP A 7 -5.69 17.67 9.06
CA TRP A 7 -5.81 16.25 9.37
C TRP A 7 -6.54 15.49 8.27
N ARG A 8 -7.61 16.08 7.75
CA ARG A 8 -8.38 15.50 6.64
C ARG A 8 -7.53 15.36 5.37
N GLU A 9 -6.72 16.36 5.10
CA GLU A 9 -5.82 16.31 3.95
C GLU A 9 -4.79 15.19 4.08
N GLN A 10 -4.25 15.02 5.27
CA GLN A 10 -3.32 13.93 5.52
C GLN A 10 -3.98 12.56 5.34
N GLU A 11 -5.18 12.41 5.86
CA GLU A 11 -5.94 11.18 5.72
C GLU A 11 -6.23 10.90 4.25
N GLN A 12 -6.66 11.90 3.50
CA GLN A 12 -6.96 11.75 2.09
C GLN A 12 -5.73 11.32 1.29
N ARG A 13 -4.58 11.91 1.58
CA ARG A 13 -3.33 11.52 0.93
C ARG A 13 -2.97 10.06 1.22
N LEU A 14 -3.17 9.63 2.45
CA LEU A 14 -2.93 8.24 2.81
C LEU A 14 -3.86 7.29 2.07
N VAL A 15 -5.13 7.65 1.96
CA VAL A 15 -6.10 6.84 1.22
C VAL A 15 -5.70 6.73 -0.25
N GLU A 16 -5.29 7.83 -0.86
CA GLU A 16 -4.85 7.82 -2.25
C GLU A 16 -3.61 6.94 -2.44
N ARG A 17 -2.63 7.07 -1.56
CA ARG A 17 -1.43 6.24 -1.60
C ARG A 17 -1.77 4.77 -1.40
N TRP A 18 -2.68 4.48 -0.49
CA TRP A 18 -3.15 3.13 -0.23
C TRP A 18 -3.78 2.53 -1.47
N ASN A 19 -4.70 3.25 -2.11
CA ASN A 19 -5.37 2.77 -3.31
C ASN A 19 -4.39 2.50 -4.44
N GLN A 20 -3.40 3.36 -4.61
CA GLN A 20 -2.36 3.16 -5.62
C GLN A 20 -1.49 1.95 -5.30
N ALA A 21 -1.13 1.78 -4.03
CA ALA A 21 -0.32 0.65 -3.62
C ALA A 21 -1.07 -0.67 -3.79
N GLU A 22 -2.36 -0.69 -3.46
CA GLU A 22 -3.20 -1.87 -3.68
C GLU A 22 -3.32 -2.22 -5.16
N ALA A 23 -3.48 -1.20 -5.99
CA ALA A 23 -3.56 -1.43 -7.44
C ALA A 23 -2.27 -2.05 -7.96
N ARG A 24 -1.12 -1.53 -7.52
CA ARG A 24 0.18 -2.09 -7.91
C ARG A 24 0.36 -3.51 -7.40
N GLN A 25 -0.09 -3.79 -6.18
CA GLN A 25 0.00 -5.13 -5.61
C GLN A 25 -0.83 -6.11 -6.41
N ARG A 26 -2.08 -5.76 -6.70
CA ARG A 26 -2.96 -6.62 -7.48
C ARG A 26 -2.39 -6.90 -8.88
N GLU A 27 -1.88 -5.86 -9.52
CA GLU A 27 -1.30 -5.99 -10.84
C GLU A 27 -0.06 -6.89 -10.82
N ALA A 28 0.82 -6.69 -9.85
CA ALA A 28 2.03 -7.51 -9.72
C ALA A 28 1.68 -8.98 -9.46
N HIS A 29 0.75 -9.23 -8.56
CA HIS A 29 0.34 -10.61 -8.25
C HIS A 29 -0.39 -11.26 -9.42
N ALA A 30 -1.19 -10.50 -10.15
CA ALA A 30 -1.84 -11.01 -11.36
C ALA A 30 -0.82 -11.37 -12.44
N ALA A 31 0.21 -10.56 -12.58
CA ALA A 31 1.27 -10.84 -13.54
C ALA A 31 2.05 -12.09 -13.17
N ILE A 32 2.35 -12.28 -11.88
CA ILE A 32 2.98 -13.50 -11.39
C ILE A 32 2.13 -14.72 -11.71
N ALA A 33 0.83 -14.63 -11.45
CA ALA A 33 -0.08 -15.73 -11.71
C ALA A 33 -0.14 -16.08 -13.19
N ARG A 34 -0.05 -15.07 -14.07
CA ARG A 34 -0.03 -15.31 -15.51
C ARG A 34 1.23 -16.00 -15.99
N GLU A 35 2.36 -15.70 -15.37
CA GLU A 35 3.63 -16.30 -15.79
C GLU A 35 3.86 -17.70 -15.25
N GLN A 36 3.32 -17.98 -14.08
CA GLN A 36 3.58 -19.25 -13.38
C GLN A 36 3.31 -20.51 -14.18
N PRO A 37 2.18 -20.64 -14.87
CA PRO A 37 1.89 -21.89 -15.58
C PRO A 37 2.51 -21.97 -16.97
N ALA A 38 3.23 -20.96 -17.40
CA ALA A 38 3.65 -20.88 -18.80
C ALA A 38 4.68 -21.96 -19.15
N VAL A 39 5.73 -22.12 -18.38
CA VAL A 39 6.76 -23.11 -18.65
C VAL A 39 7.25 -23.70 -17.33
N ALA A 40 7.29 -25.02 -17.26
CA ALA A 40 7.79 -25.70 -16.07
C ALA A 40 9.24 -25.31 -15.83
N GLY A 41 9.53 -24.87 -14.62
CA GLY A 41 10.88 -24.52 -14.20
C GLY A 41 11.31 -23.09 -14.47
N SER A 42 10.53 -22.31 -15.24
CA SER A 42 10.92 -20.93 -15.51
C SER A 42 10.41 -19.95 -14.46
N GLY A 43 9.18 -20.11 -13.99
CA GLY A 43 8.63 -19.26 -12.95
C GLY A 43 8.53 -17.77 -13.33
N PRO A 44 8.05 -16.93 -12.41
CA PRO A 44 8.01 -15.49 -12.64
C PRO A 44 9.43 -14.89 -12.64
N SER A 45 9.60 -13.79 -13.37
CA SER A 45 10.90 -13.14 -13.44
C SER A 45 11.29 -12.55 -12.08
N PRO A 46 12.60 -12.46 -11.78
CA PRO A 46 13.04 -11.84 -10.53
C PRO A 46 12.57 -10.38 -10.39
N GLU A 47 12.50 -9.65 -11.49
CA GLU A 47 12.03 -8.27 -11.48
C GLU A 47 10.58 -8.17 -11.04
N LEU A 48 9.77 -9.09 -11.51
CA LEU A 48 8.36 -9.13 -11.14
C LEU A 48 8.18 -9.45 -9.67
N LEU A 49 8.97 -10.38 -9.16
CA LEU A 49 8.95 -10.73 -7.73
C LEU A 49 9.36 -9.53 -6.87
N LEU A 50 10.38 -8.79 -7.30
CA LEU A 50 10.81 -7.60 -6.59
C LEU A 50 9.73 -6.52 -6.59
N THR A 51 9.06 -6.34 -7.71
CA THR A 51 7.95 -5.39 -7.80
C THR A 51 6.83 -5.77 -6.84
N ALA A 52 6.47 -7.04 -6.78
CA ALA A 52 5.44 -7.51 -5.86
C ALA A 52 5.84 -7.29 -4.41
N ARG A 53 7.08 -7.59 -4.06
CA ARG A 53 7.59 -7.36 -2.70
C ARG A 53 7.59 -5.90 -2.33
N ALA A 54 7.96 -5.03 -3.26
CA ALA A 54 7.95 -3.59 -3.01
C ALA A 54 6.53 -3.08 -2.76
N ALA A 55 5.57 -3.57 -3.53
CA ALA A 55 4.17 -3.21 -3.33
C ALA A 55 3.64 -3.70 -1.98
N ASP A 56 3.98 -4.92 -1.61
CA ASP A 56 3.60 -5.47 -0.30
C ASP A 56 4.19 -4.66 0.85
N ALA A 57 5.46 -4.30 0.74
CA ALA A 57 6.15 -3.51 1.77
C ALA A 57 5.53 -2.12 1.89
N GLU A 58 5.18 -1.51 0.77
CA GLU A 58 4.54 -0.20 0.79
C GLU A 58 3.18 -0.25 1.48
N LEU A 59 2.38 -1.27 1.19
CA LEU A 59 1.09 -1.45 1.84
C LEU A 59 1.25 -1.63 3.34
N GLU A 60 2.23 -2.41 3.77
CA GLU A 60 2.48 -2.62 5.18
C GLU A 60 2.89 -1.33 5.87
N SER A 61 3.74 -0.54 5.24
CA SER A 61 4.13 0.77 5.74
C SER A 61 2.93 1.70 5.88
N LEU A 62 2.05 1.70 4.88
CA LEU A 62 0.83 2.50 4.92
C LEU A 62 -0.12 2.06 6.03
N ARG A 63 -0.22 0.75 6.27
CA ARG A 63 -1.02 0.24 7.39
C ARG A 63 -0.53 0.78 8.72
N ARG A 64 0.78 0.85 8.90
CA ARG A 64 1.38 1.40 10.11
C ARG A 64 1.08 2.88 10.26
N GLU A 65 1.16 3.63 9.16
CA GLU A 65 0.83 5.06 9.18
C GLU A 65 -0.64 5.30 9.52
N VAL A 66 -1.53 4.51 8.93
CA VAL A 66 -2.96 4.61 9.24
C VAL A 66 -3.23 4.28 10.69
N ALA A 67 -2.60 3.24 11.21
CA ALA A 67 -2.76 2.87 12.62
C ALA A 67 -2.28 3.98 13.54
N ARG A 68 -1.16 4.61 13.20
CA ARG A 68 -0.64 5.73 13.97
C ARG A 68 -1.59 6.91 13.97
N LEU A 69 -2.15 7.24 12.82
CA LEU A 69 -3.11 8.34 12.72
C LEU A 69 -4.36 8.06 13.55
N LYS A 70 -4.84 6.82 13.53
CA LYS A 70 -6.00 6.44 14.33
C LYS A 70 -5.72 6.58 15.81
N VAL A 71 -4.54 6.17 16.24
CA VAL A 71 -4.16 6.31 17.65
C VAL A 71 -4.09 7.78 18.04
N GLU A 72 -3.48 8.61 17.24
CA GLU A 72 -3.40 10.03 17.50
C GLU A 72 -4.78 10.68 17.57
N PHE A 73 -5.65 10.32 16.66
CA PHE A 73 -7.00 10.84 16.63
C PHE A 73 -7.79 10.43 17.87
N ASN A 74 -7.70 9.15 18.22
CA ASN A 74 -8.45 8.61 19.34
C ASN A 74 -7.89 9.01 20.70
N SER A 75 -6.62 9.38 20.76
CA SER A 75 -5.98 9.77 22.02
C SER A 75 -6.32 11.20 22.46
N GLY A 76 -7.12 11.91 21.68
CA GLY A 76 -7.49 13.28 22.04
C GLY A 76 -6.55 14.35 21.55
N LYS A 77 -5.57 14.01 20.76
CA LYS A 77 -4.69 14.99 20.13
C LYS A 77 -5.34 15.67 18.94
N ARG A 78 -6.56 15.32 18.67
CA ARG A 78 -7.34 15.98 17.64
C ARG A 78 -7.76 17.37 18.12
N TYR A 79 -8.23 18.13 17.25
CA TYR A 79 -8.39 19.57 17.40
C TYR A 79 -9.81 20.08 17.52
#